data_a3b3ff5dcae0822ee52443526ca8d649
#
_entry.id   a3b3ff5dcae0822ee52443526ca8d649
#
_cell.length_a   1.000
_cell.length_b   1.000
_cell.length_c   1.000
_cell.angle_alpha   90.00
_cell.angle_beta   90.00
_cell.angle_gamma   90.00
#
_symmetry.space_group_name_H-M   'P 1'
#
loop_
_entity.id
_entity.type
_entity.pdbx_description
1 polymer ?
#
loop_
_entity_poly.entity_id
_entity_poly.type
_entity_poly.pdbx_seq_one_letter_code
_entity_poly.pdbx_strand_id
1 'polypeptide(L)'
;DIPEPGEDPARVKRRDRILELIVVAILSVTSLLTAVASFEATRWAGEQSDHQNEAARLRLDASRAETDASASVTIDMLAFSSFLDAYGSGNTELADFYRQRFRDELLPAFNAWISTDPRNNPDAPNSPFEMPEYQLASRANAEAFDQQAEQEAELAIKAATASEQYVQTVVLFAMILFLGGMSSRIALD
;
A
#
# COMPACT_ATOMS: atom_id res chain seq x y z
N ASP A 1 9.79 -53.83 -23.55
CA ASP A 1 8.69 -54.02 -24.55
C ASP A 1 9.12 -55.07 -25.54
N ILE A 2 8.52 -56.25 -25.49
CA ILE A 2 8.77 -57.33 -26.45
C ILE A 2 8.03 -56.93 -27.73
N PRO A 3 8.71 -56.73 -28.89
CA PRO A 3 8.04 -56.33 -30.14
C PRO A 3 7.02 -57.38 -30.54
N GLU A 4 5.80 -56.97 -30.89
CA GLU A 4 4.81 -57.83 -31.44
C GLU A 4 5.34 -58.53 -32.75
N PRO A 5 5.00 -59.80 -32.97
CA PRO A 5 5.50 -60.55 -34.15
C PRO A 5 4.89 -59.93 -35.43
N GLY A 6 5.64 -59.07 -36.10
CA GLY A 6 5.27 -58.42 -37.38
C GLY A 6 5.69 -56.93 -37.53
N GLU A 7 6.22 -56.27 -36.51
CA GLU A 7 6.71 -54.88 -36.65
C GLU A 7 8.12 -54.85 -37.25
N ASP A 8 8.29 -54.02 -38.27
CA ASP A 8 9.58 -53.76 -38.92
C ASP A 8 10.53 -53.03 -37.93
N PRO A 9 11.65 -53.61 -37.52
CA PRO A 9 12.60 -53.02 -36.54
C PRO A 9 13.11 -51.64 -36.94
N ALA A 10 13.08 -51.29 -38.23
CA ALA A 10 13.43 -49.95 -38.69
C ALA A 10 12.35 -48.90 -38.34
N ARG A 11 11.09 -49.28 -38.31
CA ARG A 11 9.96 -48.40 -37.91
C ARG A 11 9.94 -48.14 -36.39
N VAL A 12 10.23 -49.17 -35.60
CA VAL A 12 10.33 -49.03 -34.13
C VAL A 12 11.44 -48.06 -33.76
N LYS A 13 12.67 -48.27 -34.29
CA LYS A 13 13.80 -47.36 -34.08
C LYS A 13 13.52 -45.89 -34.49
N ARG A 14 12.79 -45.71 -35.58
CA ARG A 14 12.44 -44.35 -36.06
C ARG A 14 11.43 -43.67 -35.14
N ARG A 15 10.44 -44.42 -34.62
CA ARG A 15 9.43 -43.93 -33.66
C ARG A 15 10.10 -43.50 -32.36
N ASP A 16 11.01 -44.31 -31.85
CA ASP A 16 11.69 -44.03 -30.58
C ASP A 16 12.60 -42.78 -30.69
N ARG A 17 13.31 -42.61 -31.79
CA ARG A 17 14.11 -41.42 -32.05
C ARG A 17 13.25 -40.16 -32.19
N ILE A 18 12.07 -40.25 -32.80
CA ILE A 18 11.14 -39.13 -32.91
C ILE A 18 10.61 -38.75 -31.52
N LEU A 19 10.24 -39.75 -30.68
CA LEU A 19 9.79 -39.50 -29.30
C LEU A 19 10.89 -38.87 -28.49
N GLU A 20 12.12 -39.32 -28.58
CA GLU A 20 13.27 -38.72 -27.89
C GLU A 20 13.47 -37.24 -28.28
N LEU A 21 13.42 -36.94 -29.59
CA LEU A 21 13.53 -35.55 -30.07
C LEU A 21 12.38 -34.67 -29.56
N ILE A 22 11.15 -35.19 -29.48
CA ILE A 22 10.00 -34.49 -28.95
C ILE A 22 10.21 -34.19 -27.45
N VAL A 23 10.66 -35.17 -26.67
CA VAL A 23 10.95 -34.97 -25.24
C VAL A 23 12.02 -33.92 -25.04
N VAL A 24 13.14 -33.99 -25.79
CA VAL A 24 14.21 -32.99 -25.69
C VAL A 24 13.71 -31.60 -26.07
N ALA A 25 12.88 -31.49 -27.11
CA ALA A 25 12.30 -30.19 -27.50
C ALA A 25 11.39 -29.62 -26.41
N ILE A 26 10.51 -30.47 -25.82
CA ILE A 26 9.62 -30.06 -24.73
C ILE A 26 10.45 -29.59 -23.52
N LEU A 27 11.45 -30.36 -23.11
CA LEU A 27 12.32 -30.00 -21.99
C LEU A 27 13.06 -28.69 -22.23
N SER A 28 13.55 -28.46 -23.43
CA SER A 28 14.24 -27.23 -23.82
C SER A 28 13.31 -26.02 -23.76
N VAL A 29 12.10 -26.13 -24.31
CA VAL A 29 11.08 -25.05 -24.25
C VAL A 29 10.66 -24.79 -22.82
N THR A 30 10.42 -25.84 -22.04
CA THR A 30 10.02 -25.68 -20.62
C THR A 30 11.13 -25.00 -19.81
N SER A 31 12.41 -25.30 -20.09
CA SER A 31 13.52 -24.64 -19.43
C SER A 31 13.55 -23.13 -19.72
N LEU A 32 13.34 -22.73 -20.98
CA LEU A 32 13.26 -21.33 -21.37
C LEU A 32 12.08 -20.61 -20.70
N LEU A 33 10.89 -21.26 -20.70
CA LEU A 33 9.71 -20.71 -20.04
C LEU A 33 9.90 -20.57 -18.53
N THR A 34 10.62 -21.51 -17.90
CA THR A 34 10.99 -21.42 -16.48
C THR A 34 11.86 -20.19 -16.21
N ALA A 35 12.84 -19.92 -17.06
CA ALA A 35 13.70 -18.75 -16.92
C ALA A 35 12.91 -17.43 -17.05
N VAL A 36 12.00 -17.34 -18.02
CA VAL A 36 11.12 -16.17 -18.20
C VAL A 36 10.19 -16.01 -17.01
N ALA A 37 9.54 -17.07 -16.55
CA ALA A 37 8.65 -17.01 -15.38
C ALA A 37 9.40 -16.59 -14.11
N SER A 38 10.62 -17.08 -13.90
CA SER A 38 11.47 -16.68 -12.78
C SER A 38 11.86 -15.21 -12.83
N PHE A 39 12.17 -14.70 -14.03
CA PHE A 39 12.46 -13.27 -14.21
C PHE A 39 11.25 -12.40 -13.89
N GLU A 40 10.06 -12.75 -14.40
CA GLU A 40 8.82 -12.03 -14.12
C GLU A 40 8.47 -12.08 -12.63
N ALA A 41 8.62 -13.23 -11.96
CA ALA A 41 8.42 -13.35 -10.52
C ALA A 41 9.31 -12.37 -9.74
N THR A 42 10.60 -12.29 -10.09
CA THR A 42 11.53 -11.37 -9.43
C THR A 42 11.19 -9.91 -9.71
N ARG A 43 10.77 -9.59 -10.93
CA ARG A 43 10.35 -8.23 -11.30
C ARG A 43 9.15 -7.77 -10.47
N TRP A 44 8.11 -8.62 -10.38
CA TRP A 44 6.92 -8.31 -9.59
C TRP A 44 7.20 -8.25 -8.09
N ALA A 45 8.15 -9.04 -7.58
CA ALA A 45 8.61 -8.91 -6.18
C ALA A 45 9.34 -7.56 -5.93
N GLY A 46 10.05 -7.05 -6.93
CA GLY A 46 10.62 -5.69 -6.89
C GLY A 46 9.55 -4.62 -6.81
N GLU A 47 8.56 -4.64 -7.72
CA GLU A 47 7.41 -3.72 -7.71
C GLU A 47 6.65 -3.76 -6.37
N GLN A 48 6.43 -4.95 -5.82
CA GLN A 48 5.83 -5.11 -4.49
C GLN A 48 6.64 -4.37 -3.41
N SER A 49 7.96 -4.54 -3.41
CA SER A 49 8.85 -3.89 -2.44
C SER A 49 8.82 -2.37 -2.57
N ASP A 50 8.81 -1.85 -3.80
CA ASP A 50 8.79 -0.42 -4.06
C ASP A 50 7.48 0.22 -3.55
N HIS A 51 6.34 -0.39 -3.84
CA HIS A 51 5.05 0.06 -3.33
C HIS A 51 4.94 -0.05 -1.81
N GLN A 52 5.50 -1.11 -1.18
CA GLN A 52 5.54 -1.23 0.28
C GLN A 52 6.37 -0.12 0.92
N ASN A 53 7.52 0.21 0.34
CA ASN A 53 8.38 1.27 0.83
C ASN A 53 7.70 2.64 0.71
N GLU A 54 7.02 2.90 -0.41
CA GLU A 54 6.28 4.16 -0.61
C GLU A 54 5.09 4.27 0.35
N ALA A 55 4.32 3.19 0.55
CA ALA A 55 3.25 3.15 1.55
C ALA A 55 3.78 3.44 2.97
N ALA A 56 4.94 2.86 3.33
CA ALA A 56 5.56 3.10 4.63
C ALA A 56 6.02 4.56 4.79
N ARG A 57 6.57 5.17 3.75
CA ARG A 57 6.97 6.58 3.73
C ARG A 57 5.75 7.49 3.93
N LEU A 58 4.68 7.26 3.18
CA LEU A 58 3.45 8.04 3.27
C LEU A 58 2.79 7.95 4.65
N ARG A 59 2.79 6.77 5.30
CA ARG A 59 2.30 6.61 6.68
C ARG A 59 3.14 7.41 7.68
N LEU A 60 4.45 7.49 7.47
CA LEU A 60 5.32 8.31 8.31
C LEU A 60 5.00 9.80 8.13
N ASP A 61 4.77 10.25 6.89
CA ASP A 61 4.40 11.63 6.60
C ASP A 61 3.01 11.98 7.15
N ALA A 62 2.04 11.05 7.10
CA ALA A 62 0.74 11.16 7.76
C ALA A 62 0.89 11.32 9.28
N SER A 63 1.72 10.48 9.91
CA SER A 63 1.98 10.56 11.36
C SER A 63 2.63 11.88 11.78
N ARG A 64 3.53 12.41 10.97
CA ARG A 64 4.13 13.73 11.22
C ARG A 64 3.09 14.85 11.11
N ALA A 65 2.27 14.83 10.06
CA ALA A 65 1.22 15.81 9.85
C ALA A 65 0.16 15.77 10.98
N GLU A 66 -0.19 14.60 11.49
CA GLU A 66 -1.10 14.47 12.66
C GLU A 66 -0.44 14.98 13.94
N THR A 67 0.87 14.77 14.12
CA THR A 67 1.63 15.32 15.25
C THR A 67 1.62 16.85 15.20
N ASP A 68 1.83 17.45 14.01
CA ASP A 68 1.77 18.89 13.81
C ASP A 68 0.36 19.43 14.04
N ALA A 69 -0.68 18.70 13.64
CA ALA A 69 -2.07 19.04 13.94
C ALA A 69 -2.33 19.06 15.45
N SER A 70 -1.89 18.03 16.16
CA SER A 70 -2.03 17.93 17.62
C SER A 70 -1.30 19.03 18.38
N ALA A 71 -0.09 19.38 17.92
CA ALA A 71 0.66 20.52 18.46
C ALA A 71 -0.08 21.84 18.22
N SER A 72 -0.65 22.02 17.04
CA SER A 72 -1.46 23.18 16.67
C SER A 72 -2.69 23.32 17.57
N VAL A 73 -3.44 22.23 17.79
CA VAL A 73 -4.58 22.22 18.72
C VAL A 73 -4.15 22.64 20.12
N THR A 74 -3.01 22.13 20.60
CA THR A 74 -2.52 22.46 21.95
C THR A 74 -2.19 23.95 22.07
N ILE A 75 -1.53 24.55 21.07
CA ILE A 75 -1.23 25.99 21.03
C ILE A 75 -2.53 26.80 21.01
N ASP A 76 -3.49 26.41 20.17
CA ASP A 76 -4.76 27.10 20.03
C ASP A 76 -5.58 27.03 21.34
N MET A 77 -5.59 25.86 22.02
CA MET A 77 -6.24 25.69 23.32
C MET A 77 -5.64 26.60 24.39
N LEU A 78 -4.31 26.72 24.46
CA LEU A 78 -3.64 27.61 25.41
C LEU A 78 -3.95 29.08 25.13
N ALA A 79 -3.91 29.49 23.85
CA ALA A 79 -4.24 30.85 23.45
C ALA A 79 -5.72 31.17 23.75
N PHE A 80 -6.63 30.26 23.46
CA PHE A 80 -8.06 30.40 23.77
C PHE A 80 -8.32 30.44 25.27
N SER A 81 -7.67 29.62 26.09
CA SER A 81 -7.78 29.68 27.56
C SER A 81 -7.35 31.04 28.10
N SER A 82 -6.23 31.57 27.60
CA SER A 82 -5.76 32.90 27.99
C SER A 82 -6.75 34.02 27.61
N PHE A 83 -7.37 33.89 26.43
CA PHE A 83 -8.47 34.77 26.00
C PHE A 83 -9.67 34.69 26.98
N LEU A 84 -10.11 33.48 27.33
CA LEU A 84 -11.25 33.26 28.24
C LEU A 84 -11.02 33.88 29.62
N ASP A 85 -9.79 33.74 30.15
CA ASP A 85 -9.42 34.32 31.44
C ASP A 85 -9.50 35.85 31.41
N ALA A 86 -9.00 36.48 30.36
CA ALA A 86 -9.07 37.91 30.16
C ALA A 86 -10.51 38.39 29.92
N TYR A 87 -11.26 37.68 29.08
CA TYR A 87 -12.65 38.00 28.76
C TYR A 87 -13.58 37.82 29.97
N GLY A 88 -13.39 36.73 30.75
CA GLY A 88 -14.15 36.43 31.95
C GLY A 88 -13.91 37.44 33.07
N SER A 89 -12.67 37.98 33.22
CA SER A 89 -12.32 39.03 34.18
C SER A 89 -12.75 40.44 33.75
N GLY A 90 -13.31 40.59 32.53
CA GLY A 90 -13.73 41.88 32.00
C GLY A 90 -12.59 42.74 31.44
N ASN A 91 -11.38 42.18 31.33
CA ASN A 91 -10.24 42.87 30.75
C ASN A 91 -10.28 42.76 29.21
N THR A 92 -11.06 43.61 28.57
CA THR A 92 -11.33 43.61 27.14
C THR A 92 -10.07 43.93 26.32
N GLU A 93 -9.18 44.80 26.81
CA GLU A 93 -7.93 45.12 26.14
C GLU A 93 -7.00 43.92 26.05
N LEU A 94 -6.86 43.16 27.13
CA LEU A 94 -6.07 41.94 27.17
C LEU A 94 -6.73 40.81 26.35
N ALA A 95 -8.04 40.70 26.37
CA ALA A 95 -8.74 39.73 25.52
C ALA A 95 -8.52 40.00 24.02
N ASP A 96 -8.63 41.28 23.60
CA ASP A 96 -8.32 41.68 22.21
C ASP A 96 -6.87 41.43 21.82
N PHE A 97 -5.95 41.65 22.77
CA PHE A 97 -4.53 41.33 22.56
C PHE A 97 -4.30 39.85 22.25
N TYR A 98 -4.92 38.93 22.99
CA TYR A 98 -4.84 37.49 22.74
C TYR A 98 -5.52 37.13 21.43
N ARG A 99 -6.72 37.63 21.13
CA ARG A 99 -7.45 37.38 19.91
C ARG A 99 -6.66 37.75 18.65
N GLN A 100 -5.93 38.86 18.66
CA GLN A 100 -5.09 39.29 17.54
C GLN A 100 -3.89 38.39 17.29
N ARG A 101 -3.58 37.45 18.20
CA ARG A 101 -2.47 36.49 18.11
C ARG A 101 -2.94 35.07 17.90
N PHE A 102 -4.23 34.87 17.69
CA PHE A 102 -4.75 33.58 17.27
C PHE A 102 -4.19 33.23 15.90
N ARG A 103 -3.93 31.95 15.71
CA ARG A 103 -3.53 31.43 14.41
C ARG A 103 -4.65 31.64 13.39
N ASP A 104 -4.26 31.75 12.13
CA ASP A 104 -5.20 31.97 11.01
C ASP A 104 -6.26 30.86 10.90
N GLU A 105 -5.93 29.65 11.35
CA GLU A 105 -6.83 28.48 11.35
C GLU A 105 -7.85 28.52 12.50
N LEU A 106 -7.52 29.16 13.64
CA LEU A 106 -8.43 29.32 14.76
C LEU A 106 -9.41 30.48 14.57
N LEU A 107 -8.98 31.57 13.92
CA LEU A 107 -9.76 32.80 13.80
C LEU A 107 -11.16 32.61 13.19
N PRO A 108 -11.35 31.85 12.09
CA PRO A 108 -12.69 31.63 11.52
C PRO A 108 -13.62 30.93 12.52
N ALA A 109 -13.14 29.86 13.15
CA ALA A 109 -13.90 29.10 14.14
C ALA A 109 -14.22 29.94 15.39
N PHE A 110 -13.25 30.73 15.86
CA PHE A 110 -13.46 31.66 16.97
C PHE A 110 -14.54 32.72 16.65
N ASN A 111 -14.47 33.31 15.45
CA ASN A 111 -15.46 34.32 15.02
C ASN A 111 -16.87 33.72 14.88
N ALA A 112 -16.97 32.50 14.37
CA ALA A 112 -18.22 31.77 14.31
C ALA A 112 -18.75 31.45 15.69
N TRP A 113 -17.91 30.96 16.61
CA TRP A 113 -18.26 30.64 17.98
C TRP A 113 -18.72 31.87 18.79
N ILE A 114 -17.97 32.97 18.73
CA ILE A 114 -18.33 34.19 19.48
C ILE A 114 -19.66 34.81 18.98
N SER A 115 -20.03 34.61 17.73
CA SER A 115 -21.30 35.08 17.18
C SER A 115 -22.51 34.28 17.68
N THR A 116 -22.30 33.11 18.30
CA THR A 116 -23.38 32.35 18.97
C THR A 116 -23.77 32.92 20.35
N ASP A 117 -23.10 33.99 20.81
CA ASP A 117 -23.26 34.60 22.14
C ASP A 117 -23.09 33.58 23.29
N PRO A 118 -21.92 32.91 23.38
CA PRO A 118 -21.71 31.80 24.29
C PRO A 118 -21.86 32.15 25.76
N ARG A 119 -21.84 33.43 26.11
CA ARG A 119 -22.03 33.90 27.48
C ARG A 119 -23.49 33.88 27.92
N ASN A 120 -24.43 34.12 27.00
CA ASN A 120 -25.86 34.26 27.30
C ASN A 120 -26.71 33.17 26.66
N ASN A 121 -26.14 32.40 25.73
CA ASN A 121 -26.81 31.32 25.03
C ASN A 121 -26.37 29.95 25.57
N PRO A 122 -27.21 29.25 26.34
CA PRO A 122 -26.86 27.93 26.88
C PRO A 122 -26.72 26.83 25.83
N ASP A 123 -27.25 27.05 24.60
CA ASP A 123 -27.18 26.11 23.50
C ASP A 123 -25.95 26.37 22.59
N ALA A 124 -25.14 27.37 22.93
CA ALA A 124 -23.88 27.62 22.18
C ALA A 124 -22.89 26.48 22.38
N PRO A 125 -22.09 26.13 21.35
CA PRO A 125 -20.98 25.19 21.51
C PRO A 125 -20.03 25.61 22.62
N ASN A 126 -19.44 24.63 23.32
CA ASN A 126 -18.59 24.90 24.49
C ASN A 126 -17.29 25.64 24.11
N SER A 127 -16.85 25.46 22.89
CA SER A 127 -15.59 26.04 22.41
C SER A 127 -15.58 26.25 20.89
N PRO A 128 -14.69 27.10 20.38
CA PRO A 128 -14.50 27.25 18.93
C PRO A 128 -13.96 25.96 18.26
N PHE A 129 -13.42 25.02 19.03
CA PHE A 129 -12.92 23.74 18.50
C PHE A 129 -14.04 22.78 18.07
N GLU A 130 -15.27 23.04 18.49
CA GLU A 130 -16.49 22.30 18.10
C GLU A 130 -17.13 22.88 16.82
N MET A 131 -16.62 24.02 16.36
CA MET A 131 -17.16 24.67 15.16
C MET A 131 -16.63 24.01 13.89
N PRO A 132 -17.47 23.85 12.84
CA PRO A 132 -17.04 23.26 11.55
C PRO A 132 -15.99 24.10 10.81
N GLU A 133 -15.82 25.36 11.19
CA GLU A 133 -14.80 26.26 10.69
C GLU A 133 -13.41 25.98 11.26
N TYR A 134 -13.29 25.15 12.33
CA TYR A 134 -12.01 24.76 12.87
C TYR A 134 -11.39 23.64 12.03
N GLN A 135 -10.64 24.04 11.01
CA GLN A 135 -10.02 23.14 10.06
C GLN A 135 -8.51 23.34 10.06
N LEU A 136 -7.78 22.27 10.33
CA LEU A 136 -6.32 22.26 10.32
C LEU A 136 -5.80 21.68 9.00
N ALA A 137 -5.01 22.47 8.28
CA ALA A 137 -4.37 22.03 7.04
C ALA A 137 -3.49 20.78 7.25
N SER A 138 -2.80 20.71 8.40
CA SER A 138 -1.99 19.55 8.76
C SER A 138 -2.83 18.26 8.91
N ARG A 139 -4.04 18.33 9.47
CA ARG A 139 -4.94 17.18 9.55
C ARG A 139 -5.44 16.73 8.17
N ALA A 140 -5.82 17.67 7.33
CA ALA A 140 -6.19 17.37 5.94
C ALA A 140 -5.04 16.72 5.16
N ASN A 141 -3.80 17.17 5.40
CA ASN A 141 -2.61 16.56 4.81
C ASN A 141 -2.38 15.13 5.35
N ALA A 142 -2.58 14.89 6.65
CA ALA A 142 -2.46 13.56 7.24
C ALA A 142 -3.44 12.58 6.59
N GLU A 143 -4.70 12.96 6.46
CA GLU A 143 -5.74 12.16 5.80
C GLU A 143 -5.38 11.89 4.32
N ALA A 144 -4.85 12.88 3.61
CA ALA A 144 -4.44 12.72 2.22
C ALA A 144 -3.25 11.74 2.08
N PHE A 145 -2.26 11.81 2.97
CA PHE A 145 -1.14 10.87 2.99
C PHE A 145 -1.58 9.45 3.36
N ASP A 146 -2.49 9.29 4.31
CA ASP A 146 -3.04 7.97 4.66
C ASP A 146 -3.80 7.34 3.49
N GLN A 147 -4.62 8.10 2.77
CA GLN A 147 -5.31 7.63 1.57
C GLN A 147 -4.33 7.20 0.47
N GLN A 148 -3.25 7.96 0.26
CA GLN A 148 -2.21 7.59 -0.71
C GLN A 148 -1.46 6.32 -0.26
N ALA A 149 -1.15 6.20 1.04
CA ALA A 149 -0.51 5.02 1.59
C ALA A 149 -1.36 3.75 1.41
N GLU A 150 -2.67 3.87 1.52
CA GLU A 150 -3.60 2.76 1.29
C GLU A 150 -3.62 2.34 -0.19
N GLN A 151 -3.60 3.30 -1.13
CA GLN A 151 -3.49 3.02 -2.55
C GLN A 151 -2.19 2.29 -2.91
N GLU A 152 -1.06 2.74 -2.36
CA GLU A 152 0.23 2.08 -2.56
C GLU A 152 0.26 0.67 -1.95
N ALA A 153 -0.36 0.47 -0.78
CA ALA A 153 -0.49 -0.85 -0.17
C ALA A 153 -1.33 -1.81 -1.04
N GLU A 154 -2.39 -1.34 -1.68
CA GLU A 154 -3.17 -2.14 -2.62
C GLU A 154 -2.36 -2.52 -3.87
N LEU A 155 -1.53 -1.61 -4.40
CA LEU A 155 -0.64 -1.90 -5.52
C LEU A 155 0.40 -2.95 -5.13
N ALA A 156 0.96 -2.86 -3.92
CA ALA A 156 1.86 -3.88 -3.38
C ALA A 156 1.21 -5.26 -3.32
N ILE A 157 -0.04 -5.36 -2.89
CA ILE A 157 -0.79 -6.64 -2.85
C ILE A 157 -0.99 -7.20 -4.27
N LYS A 158 -1.33 -6.36 -5.24
CA LYS A 158 -1.48 -6.79 -6.64
C LYS A 158 -0.16 -7.32 -7.21
N ALA A 159 0.94 -6.62 -6.95
CA ALA A 159 2.28 -7.05 -7.37
C ALA A 159 2.69 -8.37 -6.69
N ALA A 160 2.42 -8.52 -5.39
CA ALA A 160 2.65 -9.77 -4.65
C ALA A 160 1.90 -10.94 -5.28
N THR A 161 0.60 -10.77 -5.58
CA THR A 161 -0.22 -11.80 -6.22
C THR A 161 0.33 -12.19 -7.59
N ALA A 162 0.76 -11.23 -8.39
CA ALA A 162 1.38 -11.49 -9.69
C ALA A 162 2.69 -12.29 -9.53
N SER A 163 3.57 -11.88 -8.61
CA SER A 163 4.82 -12.59 -8.30
C SER A 163 4.54 -14.04 -7.89
N GLU A 164 3.57 -14.26 -7.00
CA GLU A 164 3.20 -15.60 -6.52
C GLU A 164 2.70 -16.50 -7.65
N GLN A 165 1.90 -15.99 -8.58
CA GLN A 165 1.42 -16.75 -9.74
C GLN A 165 2.59 -17.21 -10.64
N TYR A 166 3.58 -16.35 -10.85
CA TYR A 166 4.78 -16.73 -11.59
C TYR A 166 5.62 -17.77 -10.84
N VAL A 167 5.78 -17.64 -9.52
CA VAL A 167 6.47 -18.64 -8.70
C VAL A 167 5.77 -20.00 -8.80
N GLN A 168 4.43 -20.04 -8.71
CA GLN A 168 3.66 -21.29 -8.89
C GLN A 168 3.90 -21.90 -10.27
N THR A 169 3.96 -21.07 -11.31
CA THR A 169 4.26 -21.52 -12.69
C THR A 169 5.67 -22.12 -12.79
N VAL A 170 6.67 -21.51 -12.14
CA VAL A 170 8.04 -22.05 -12.06
C VAL A 170 8.05 -23.42 -11.40
N VAL A 171 7.30 -23.61 -10.30
CA VAL A 171 7.19 -24.92 -9.61
C VAL A 171 6.57 -25.97 -10.53
N LEU A 172 5.52 -25.63 -11.27
CA LEU A 172 4.91 -26.55 -12.25
C LEU A 172 5.89 -26.94 -13.37
N PHE A 173 6.63 -25.99 -13.91
CA PHE A 173 7.65 -26.28 -14.93
C PHE A 173 8.79 -27.15 -14.38
N ALA A 174 9.22 -26.91 -13.13
CA ALA A 174 10.22 -27.74 -12.48
C ALA A 174 9.75 -29.20 -12.33
N MET A 175 8.47 -29.43 -12.00
CA MET A 175 7.88 -30.77 -11.95
C MET A 175 7.86 -31.45 -13.32
N ILE A 176 7.52 -30.72 -14.40
CA ILE A 176 7.55 -31.23 -15.78
C ILE A 176 8.97 -31.64 -16.17
N LEU A 177 9.96 -30.77 -15.88
CA LEU A 177 11.38 -31.07 -16.18
C LEU A 177 11.86 -32.30 -15.42
N PHE A 178 11.50 -32.45 -14.14
CA PHE A 178 11.86 -33.59 -13.31
C PHE A 178 11.27 -34.90 -13.85
N LEU A 179 9.95 -34.92 -14.09
CA LEU A 179 9.26 -36.11 -14.59
C LEU A 179 9.69 -36.48 -16.00
N GLY A 180 9.88 -35.50 -16.89
CA GLY A 180 10.41 -35.71 -18.26
C GLY A 180 11.82 -36.27 -18.23
N GLY A 181 12.70 -35.76 -17.37
CA GLY A 181 14.06 -36.26 -17.18
C GLY A 181 14.12 -37.68 -16.63
N MET A 182 13.21 -38.04 -15.70
CA MET A 182 13.10 -39.44 -15.23
C MET A 182 12.61 -40.40 -16.32
N SER A 183 11.59 -39.99 -17.06
CA SER A 183 11.01 -40.82 -18.14
C SER A 183 12.04 -41.18 -19.22
N SER A 184 12.94 -40.25 -19.57
CA SER A 184 14.00 -40.48 -20.54
C SER A 184 15.03 -41.52 -20.07
N ARG A 185 15.25 -41.68 -18.76
CA ARG A 185 16.15 -42.71 -18.21
C ARG A 185 15.55 -44.12 -18.24
N ILE A 186 14.27 -44.22 -17.89
CA ILE A 186 13.57 -45.52 -17.84
C ILE A 186 13.40 -46.11 -19.24
N ALA A 187 13.33 -45.29 -20.27
CA ALA A 187 13.20 -45.73 -21.65
C ALA A 187 14.56 -46.19 -22.31
N LEU A 188 15.68 -45.98 -21.62
CA LEU A 188 17.03 -46.36 -22.08
C LEU A 188 17.58 -47.65 -21.44
N ASP A 189 16.88 -48.20 -20.42
CA ASP A 189 17.11 -49.50 -19.79
C ASP A 189 16.13 -50.56 -20.36
#